data_4cf30c9ca611d56365db4651fa11d3ca
#
_entry.id   4cf30c9ca611d56365db4651fa11d3ca
#
_cell.length_a   1.000
_cell.length_b   1.000
_cell.length_c   1.000
_cell.angle_alpha   90.00
_cell.angle_beta   90.00
_cell.angle_gamma   90.00
#
_symmetry.space_group_name_H-M   'P 1'
#
loop_
_entity.id
_entity.type
_entity.pdbx_description
1 polymer ?
#
loop_
_entity_poly.entity_id
_entity_poly.type
_entity_poly.pdbx_seq_one_letter_code
_entity_poly.pdbx_strand_id
1 'polypeptide(L)'
;MCCFHLTVNIIVIILGIDPSLVSTGWGVISISDSMVNYIDSGVIKTVSKDSLVLKLGNISLMIEKLITRFNPFHVAMEEVFINKNYSSSVTLIQARGAIMSVIGRYNIDFSEYAPNKIKKAIVGAGKAEKHQVQQMVKLLMHIKKAISKDESDALATAYTASVNQQIKII
;
A
#
# COMPACT_ATOMS: atom_id res chain seq x y z
N MET A 1 -13.99 -28.41 -35.03
CA MET A 1 -14.34 -28.15 -33.59
C MET A 1 -13.32 -27.18 -33.05
N CYS A 2 -13.59 -25.87 -33.13
CA CYS A 2 -12.67 -24.85 -32.61
C CYS A 2 -12.93 -24.70 -31.12
N CYS A 3 -11.98 -25.14 -30.28
CA CYS A 3 -11.97 -24.81 -28.87
C CYS A 3 -11.62 -23.32 -28.71
N PHE A 4 -12.62 -22.49 -28.45
CA PHE A 4 -12.39 -21.16 -27.95
C PHE A 4 -11.78 -21.27 -26.52
N HIS A 5 -10.48 -21.04 -26.41
CA HIS A 5 -9.84 -20.80 -25.14
C HIS A 5 -10.31 -19.40 -24.68
N LEU A 6 -11.31 -19.36 -23.81
CA LEU A 6 -11.64 -18.16 -23.05
C LEU A 6 -10.49 -17.92 -22.07
N THR A 7 -9.56 -17.06 -22.43
CA THR A 7 -8.58 -16.50 -21.48
C THR A 7 -9.34 -15.58 -20.54
N VAL A 8 -9.63 -16.07 -19.35
CA VAL A 8 -10.18 -15.24 -18.27
C VAL A 8 -9.06 -14.31 -17.82
N ASN A 9 -9.11 -13.04 -18.20
CA ASN A 9 -8.19 -12.02 -17.69
C ASN A 9 -8.52 -11.78 -16.21
N ILE A 10 -7.76 -12.40 -15.32
CA ILE A 10 -7.89 -12.19 -13.88
C ILE A 10 -7.23 -10.85 -13.55
N ILE A 11 -8.02 -9.89 -13.06
CA ILE A 11 -7.53 -8.62 -12.53
C ILE A 11 -7.32 -8.78 -11.03
N VAL A 12 -6.07 -8.64 -10.59
CA VAL A 12 -5.72 -8.67 -9.16
C VAL A 12 -5.54 -7.25 -8.66
N ILE A 13 -6.26 -6.87 -7.62
CA ILE A 13 -6.17 -5.55 -6.97
C ILE A 13 -5.30 -5.65 -5.72
N ILE A 14 -4.33 -4.76 -5.59
CA ILE A 14 -3.45 -4.65 -4.42
C ILE A 14 -3.61 -3.26 -3.81
N LEU A 15 -3.81 -3.22 -2.50
CA LEU A 15 -3.80 -2.00 -1.69
C LEU A 15 -2.47 -1.91 -0.93
N GLY A 16 -1.68 -0.88 -1.22
CA GLY A 16 -0.49 -0.53 -0.43
C GLY A 16 -0.81 0.53 0.60
N ILE A 17 -0.19 0.44 1.77
CA ILE A 17 -0.40 1.36 2.88
C ILE A 17 0.96 1.78 3.45
N ASP A 18 1.14 3.10 3.61
CA ASP A 18 2.23 3.72 4.39
C ASP A 18 1.62 4.25 5.71
N PRO A 19 1.74 3.50 6.82
CA PRO A 19 1.03 3.81 8.06
C PRO A 19 1.64 4.99 8.80
N SER A 20 0.78 5.89 9.28
CA SER A 20 1.14 7.00 10.17
C SER A 20 -0.08 7.42 10.99
N LEU A 21 0.13 7.89 12.23
CA LEU A 21 -0.97 8.40 13.05
C LEU A 21 -1.53 9.72 12.53
N VAL A 22 -0.73 10.51 11.81
CA VAL A 22 -1.11 11.87 11.34
C VAL A 22 -1.55 11.87 9.89
N SER A 23 -0.84 11.11 9.04
CA SER A 23 -0.97 11.15 7.59
C SER A 23 -0.68 9.75 7.02
N THR A 24 -1.66 8.85 7.03
CA THR A 24 -1.52 7.51 6.45
C THR A 24 -1.69 7.57 4.94
N GLY A 25 -0.63 7.22 4.19
CA GLY A 25 -0.70 7.07 2.74
C GLY A 25 -1.38 5.77 2.33
N TRP A 26 -2.11 5.81 1.22
CA TRP A 26 -2.64 4.61 0.58
C TRP A 26 -2.54 4.70 -0.94
N GLY A 27 -2.38 3.55 -1.60
CA GLY A 27 -2.31 3.46 -3.04
C GLY A 27 -2.86 2.13 -3.53
N VAL A 28 -3.64 2.16 -4.60
CA VAL A 28 -4.29 0.98 -5.20
C VAL A 28 -3.80 0.79 -6.62
N ILE A 29 -3.38 -0.42 -6.92
CA ILE A 29 -2.96 -0.85 -8.26
C ILE A 29 -3.74 -2.09 -8.68
N SER A 30 -3.82 -2.32 -9.99
CA SER A 30 -4.26 -3.59 -10.54
C SER A 30 -3.14 -4.26 -11.33
N ILE A 31 -3.18 -5.58 -11.37
CA ILE A 31 -2.32 -6.40 -12.21
C ILE A 31 -3.22 -7.10 -13.22
N SER A 32 -2.94 -6.92 -14.50
CA SER A 32 -3.54 -7.65 -15.60
C SER A 32 -2.48 -7.92 -16.67
N ASP A 33 -2.43 -9.11 -17.21
CA ASP A 33 -1.46 -9.50 -18.26
C ASP A 33 0.00 -9.13 -17.91
N SER A 34 0.39 -9.31 -16.64
CA SER A 34 1.70 -8.94 -16.10
C SER A 34 2.01 -7.43 -16.09
N MET A 35 1.04 -6.60 -16.43
CA MET A 35 1.16 -5.14 -16.34
C MET A 35 0.58 -4.61 -15.04
N VAL A 36 1.31 -3.68 -14.43
CA VAL A 36 0.86 -2.97 -13.23
C VAL A 36 0.24 -1.64 -13.63
N ASN A 37 -1.03 -1.46 -13.28
CA ASN A 37 -1.78 -0.25 -13.60
C ASN A 37 -2.17 0.50 -12.32
N TYR A 38 -1.99 1.82 -12.32
CA TYR A 38 -2.49 2.71 -11.28
C TYR A 38 -4.02 2.77 -11.31
N ILE A 39 -4.66 2.64 -10.14
CA ILE A 39 -6.11 2.83 -9.97
C ILE A 39 -6.38 4.14 -9.25
N ASP A 40 -5.91 4.28 -8.01
CA ASP A 40 -6.14 5.46 -7.18
C ASP A 40 -5.13 5.54 -6.03
N SER A 41 -4.98 6.72 -5.44
CA SER A 41 -4.15 6.94 -4.26
C SER A 41 -4.63 8.16 -3.49
N GLY A 42 -4.28 8.23 -2.23
CA GLY A 42 -4.62 9.35 -1.38
C GLY A 42 -4.00 9.27 0.01
N VAL A 43 -4.47 10.13 0.88
CA VAL A 43 -3.97 10.26 2.25
C VAL A 43 -5.14 10.33 3.22
N ILE A 44 -5.07 9.51 4.26
CA ILE A 44 -5.96 9.59 5.43
C ILE A 44 -5.32 10.54 6.44
N LYS A 45 -5.91 11.71 6.62
CA LYS A 45 -5.45 12.69 7.61
C LYS A 45 -6.29 12.62 8.87
N THR A 46 -5.64 12.63 10.03
CA THR A 46 -6.31 12.77 11.33
C THR A 46 -6.31 14.22 11.78
N VAL A 47 -7.28 14.60 12.60
CA VAL A 47 -7.36 15.95 13.16
C VAL A 47 -6.36 16.08 14.31
N SER A 48 -5.51 17.10 14.29
CA SER A 48 -4.40 17.27 15.25
C SER A 48 -4.86 17.26 16.71
N LYS A 49 -5.98 17.93 17.02
CA LYS A 49 -6.55 18.07 18.36
C LYS A 49 -7.32 16.83 18.87
N ASP A 50 -7.58 15.87 18.02
CA ASP A 50 -8.31 14.66 18.40
C ASP A 50 -7.47 13.78 19.34
N SER A 51 -8.15 13.10 20.25
CA SER A 51 -7.53 12.08 21.08
C SER A 51 -6.96 10.93 20.24
N LEU A 52 -6.01 10.20 20.80
CA LEU A 52 -5.44 9.02 20.14
C LEU A 52 -6.51 8.02 19.69
N VAL A 53 -7.50 7.76 20.54
CA VAL A 53 -8.60 6.82 20.26
C VAL A 53 -9.40 7.26 19.03
N LEU A 54 -9.72 8.56 18.93
CA LEU A 54 -10.44 9.11 17.78
C LEU A 54 -9.61 9.02 16.49
N LYS A 55 -8.32 9.31 16.57
CA LYS A 55 -7.40 9.17 15.41
C LYS A 55 -7.34 7.73 14.91
N LEU A 56 -7.16 6.76 15.81
CA LEU A 56 -7.10 5.35 15.46
C LEU A 56 -8.44 4.86 14.89
N GLY A 57 -9.56 5.29 15.48
CA GLY A 57 -10.90 4.99 14.97
C GLY A 57 -11.13 5.54 13.57
N ASN A 58 -10.70 6.78 13.30
CA ASN A 58 -10.80 7.37 11.96
C ASN A 58 -9.95 6.61 10.94
N ILE A 59 -8.71 6.26 11.28
CA ILE A 59 -7.84 5.44 10.40
C ILE A 59 -8.53 4.12 10.08
N SER A 60 -9.01 3.39 11.10
CA SER A 60 -9.71 2.12 10.93
C SER A 60 -10.92 2.24 10.00
N LEU A 61 -11.77 3.25 10.21
CA LEU A 61 -12.95 3.51 9.38
C LEU A 61 -12.58 3.79 7.93
N MET A 62 -11.54 4.59 7.70
CA MET A 62 -11.11 4.92 6.34
C MET A 62 -10.49 3.74 5.62
N ILE A 63 -9.68 2.90 6.30
CA ILE A 63 -9.16 1.65 5.72
C ILE A 63 -10.32 0.69 5.38
N GLU A 64 -11.31 0.56 6.24
CA GLU A 64 -12.51 -0.24 5.97
C GLU A 64 -13.25 0.23 4.70
N LYS A 65 -13.40 1.55 4.54
CA LYS A 65 -13.98 2.13 3.31
C LYS A 65 -13.16 1.83 2.06
N LEU A 66 -11.83 1.89 2.15
CA LEU A 66 -10.95 1.54 1.03
C LEU A 66 -11.07 0.06 0.64
N ILE A 67 -11.09 -0.83 1.63
CA ILE A 67 -11.28 -2.27 1.42
C ILE A 67 -12.64 -2.52 0.76
N THR A 68 -13.70 -1.93 1.27
CA THR A 68 -15.06 -2.10 0.71
C THR A 68 -15.17 -1.54 -0.71
N ARG A 69 -14.53 -0.39 -0.98
CA ARG A 69 -14.57 0.27 -2.30
C ARG A 69 -13.80 -0.50 -3.37
N PHE A 70 -12.59 -0.96 -3.05
CA PHE A 70 -11.67 -1.52 -4.03
C PHE A 70 -11.63 -3.05 -4.02
N ASN A 71 -12.17 -3.69 -2.98
CA ASN A 71 -12.15 -5.14 -2.78
C ASN A 71 -10.77 -5.75 -3.11
N PRO A 72 -9.67 -5.32 -2.43
CA PRO A 72 -8.34 -5.78 -2.77
C PRO A 72 -8.17 -7.26 -2.45
N PHE A 73 -7.53 -7.98 -3.37
CA PHE A 73 -7.11 -9.35 -3.17
C PHE A 73 -5.98 -9.45 -2.13
N HIS A 74 -5.13 -8.42 -2.07
CA HIS A 74 -3.96 -8.38 -1.21
C HIS A 74 -3.74 -6.98 -0.64
N VAL A 75 -3.30 -6.91 0.62
CA VAL A 75 -2.85 -5.67 1.26
C VAL A 75 -1.36 -5.77 1.59
N ALA A 76 -0.61 -4.72 1.26
CA ALA A 76 0.81 -4.63 1.55
C ALA A 76 1.12 -3.40 2.40
N MET A 77 2.04 -3.53 3.36
CA MET A 77 2.45 -2.44 4.25
C MET A 77 3.97 -2.41 4.41
N GLU A 78 4.54 -1.22 4.64
CA GLU A 78 5.95 -1.11 4.96
C GLU A 78 6.22 -1.68 6.35
N GLU A 79 7.29 -2.48 6.49
CA GLU A 79 7.75 -3.01 7.78
C GLU A 79 8.33 -1.90 8.65
N VAL A 80 8.03 -1.92 9.93
CA VAL A 80 8.50 -0.90 10.87
C VAL A 80 9.70 -1.38 11.67
N PHE A 81 10.75 -0.58 11.65
CA PHE A 81 11.88 -0.71 12.56
C PHE A 81 11.75 0.27 13.72
N ILE A 82 11.81 -0.24 14.94
CA ILE A 82 11.77 0.59 16.16
C ILE A 82 13.07 1.37 16.25
N ASN A 83 12.99 2.69 16.10
CA ASN A 83 14.11 3.60 16.23
C ASN A 83 14.24 4.11 17.67
N LYS A 84 15.36 4.83 17.97
CA LYS A 84 15.66 5.42 19.29
C LYS A 84 14.60 6.41 19.81
N ASN A 85 13.70 6.90 18.96
CA ASN A 85 12.61 7.79 19.36
C ASN A 85 11.36 6.99 19.76
N TYR A 86 11.30 6.60 21.02
CA TYR A 86 10.29 5.71 21.57
C TYR A 86 8.85 6.21 21.36
N SER A 87 8.55 7.48 21.58
CA SER A 87 7.18 8.00 21.49
C SER A 87 6.62 7.94 20.06
N SER A 88 7.43 8.31 19.07
CA SER A 88 7.03 8.22 17.66
C SER A 88 6.84 6.76 17.20
N SER A 89 7.67 5.86 17.73
CA SER A 89 7.54 4.42 17.41
C SER A 89 6.26 3.84 18.01
N VAL A 90 5.89 4.20 19.24
CA VAL A 90 4.66 3.71 19.89
C VAL A 90 3.42 4.15 19.10
N THR A 91 3.31 5.42 18.73
CA THR A 91 2.14 5.91 17.96
C THR A 91 2.04 5.29 16.58
N LEU A 92 3.16 5.03 15.94
CA LEU A 92 3.20 4.32 14.66
C LEU A 92 2.73 2.87 14.80
N ILE A 93 3.20 2.14 15.81
CA ILE A 93 2.77 0.76 16.09
C ILE A 93 1.27 0.71 16.38
N GLN A 94 0.72 1.68 17.10
CA GLN A 94 -0.72 1.74 17.38
C GLN A 94 -1.53 1.97 16.10
N ALA A 95 -1.11 2.89 15.22
CA ALA A 95 -1.76 3.09 13.92
C ALA A 95 -1.71 1.83 13.06
N ARG A 96 -0.57 1.14 13.02
CA ARG A 96 -0.42 -0.15 12.32
C ARG A 96 -1.36 -1.21 12.88
N GLY A 97 -1.40 -1.37 14.21
CA GLY A 97 -2.30 -2.33 14.86
C GLY A 97 -3.77 -2.08 14.52
N ALA A 98 -4.19 -0.82 14.47
CA ALA A 98 -5.54 -0.44 14.04
C ALA A 98 -5.83 -0.85 12.59
N ILE A 99 -4.88 -0.61 11.66
CA ILE A 99 -4.99 -1.01 10.25
C ILE A 99 -5.03 -2.53 10.11
N MET A 100 -4.10 -3.24 10.74
CA MET A 100 -4.00 -4.72 10.67
C MET A 100 -5.25 -5.40 11.25
N SER A 101 -5.84 -4.84 12.30
CA SER A 101 -7.10 -5.32 12.87
C SER A 101 -8.24 -5.27 11.85
N VAL A 102 -8.31 -4.21 11.03
CA VAL A 102 -9.30 -4.11 9.95
C VAL A 102 -9.03 -5.17 8.88
N ILE A 103 -7.79 -5.28 8.39
CA ILE A 103 -7.40 -6.27 7.37
C ILE A 103 -7.78 -7.70 7.82
N GLY A 104 -7.46 -8.05 9.08
CA GLY A 104 -7.79 -9.36 9.65
C GLY A 104 -9.29 -9.64 9.72
N ARG A 105 -10.14 -8.64 10.00
CA ARG A 105 -11.60 -8.80 9.99
C ARG A 105 -12.16 -9.14 8.60
N TYR A 106 -11.51 -8.66 7.54
CA TYR A 106 -11.89 -8.95 6.16
C TYR A 106 -11.22 -10.19 5.58
N ASN A 107 -10.35 -10.86 6.37
CA ASN A 107 -9.61 -12.06 5.96
C ASN A 107 -8.87 -11.89 4.61
N ILE A 108 -8.24 -10.73 4.42
CA ILE A 108 -7.49 -10.39 3.20
C ILE A 108 -6.04 -10.81 3.40
N ASP A 109 -5.43 -11.38 2.37
CA ASP A 109 -4.01 -11.71 2.35
C ASP A 109 -3.17 -10.45 2.61
N PHE A 110 -2.17 -10.58 3.50
CA PHE A 110 -1.36 -9.47 3.96
C PHE A 110 0.13 -9.78 3.90
N SER A 111 0.93 -8.79 3.51
CA SER A 111 2.39 -8.88 3.59
C SER A 111 3.04 -7.56 4.01
N GLU A 112 4.23 -7.69 4.59
CA GLU A 112 5.08 -6.57 4.98
C GLU A 112 6.39 -6.61 4.22
N TYR A 113 6.92 -5.43 3.89
CA TYR A 113 8.16 -5.30 3.14
C TYR A 113 9.10 -4.31 3.80
N ALA A 114 10.36 -4.74 4.00
CA ALA A 114 11.40 -3.86 4.51
C ALA A 114 11.66 -2.68 3.56
N PRO A 115 11.97 -1.46 4.08
CA PRO A 115 12.20 -0.26 3.27
C PRO A 115 13.22 -0.45 2.14
N ASN A 116 14.31 -1.19 2.40
CA ASN A 116 15.32 -1.48 1.39
C ASN A 116 14.80 -2.41 0.28
N LYS A 117 13.88 -3.32 0.59
CA LYS A 117 13.24 -4.19 -0.38
C LYS A 117 12.32 -3.39 -1.30
N ILE A 118 11.55 -2.44 -0.73
CA ILE A 118 10.69 -1.52 -1.48
C ILE A 118 11.53 -0.67 -2.43
N LYS A 119 12.60 -0.02 -1.94
CA LYS A 119 13.50 0.77 -2.80
C LYS A 119 14.10 -0.05 -3.92
N LYS A 120 14.56 -1.27 -3.64
CA LYS A 120 15.13 -2.17 -4.65
C LYS A 120 14.11 -2.57 -5.71
N ALA A 121 12.87 -2.82 -5.33
CA ALA A 121 11.80 -3.15 -6.27
C ALA A 121 11.47 -2.00 -7.23
N ILE A 122 11.51 -0.75 -6.74
CA ILE A 122 11.16 0.43 -7.54
C ILE A 122 12.32 0.94 -8.40
N VAL A 123 13.52 1.05 -7.83
CA VAL A 123 14.67 1.74 -8.46
C VAL A 123 15.80 0.77 -8.83
N GLY A 124 15.70 -0.50 -8.45
CA GLY A 124 16.78 -1.48 -8.62
C GLY A 124 17.92 -1.36 -7.58
N ALA A 125 17.92 -0.31 -6.74
CA ALA A 125 18.96 -0.05 -5.75
C ALA A 125 18.36 0.27 -4.38
N GLY A 126 18.80 -0.44 -3.33
CA GLY A 126 18.28 -0.25 -1.96
C GLY A 126 18.68 1.08 -1.29
N LYS A 127 19.67 1.79 -1.84
CA LYS A 127 20.15 3.09 -1.33
C LYS A 127 19.55 4.30 -2.07
N ALA A 128 18.47 4.12 -2.86
CA ALA A 128 17.83 5.20 -3.59
C ALA A 128 17.31 6.30 -2.67
N GLU A 129 17.39 7.54 -3.13
CA GLU A 129 16.81 8.70 -2.44
C GLU A 129 15.28 8.72 -2.62
N LYS A 130 14.58 9.35 -1.66
CA LYS A 130 13.11 9.37 -1.67
C LYS A 130 12.52 10.00 -2.93
N HIS A 131 13.15 11.04 -3.44
CA HIS A 131 12.69 11.71 -4.66
C HIS A 131 12.81 10.80 -5.90
N GLN A 132 13.86 9.97 -5.97
CA GLN A 132 14.04 8.99 -7.05
C GLN A 132 12.94 7.92 -7.01
N VAL A 133 12.58 7.44 -5.80
CA VAL A 133 11.47 6.50 -5.63
C VAL A 133 10.17 7.11 -6.14
N GLN A 134 9.85 8.35 -5.76
CA GLN A 134 8.63 9.03 -6.21
C GLN A 134 8.56 9.22 -7.72
N GLN A 135 9.66 9.62 -8.36
CA GLN A 135 9.71 9.75 -9.81
C GLN A 135 9.53 8.41 -10.51
N MET A 136 10.18 7.36 -10.01
CA MET A 136 10.10 6.03 -10.60
C MET A 136 8.72 5.40 -10.41
N VAL A 137 8.07 5.58 -9.27
CA VAL A 137 6.66 5.18 -9.05
C VAL A 137 5.75 5.81 -10.10
N LYS A 138 5.89 7.11 -10.34
CA LYS A 138 5.10 7.80 -11.37
C LYS A 138 5.36 7.24 -12.77
N LEU A 139 6.62 6.95 -13.08
CA LEU A 139 7.01 6.40 -14.39
C LEU A 139 6.45 4.99 -14.57
N LEU A 140 6.69 4.09 -13.63
CA LEU A 140 6.29 2.68 -13.70
C LEU A 140 4.78 2.48 -13.81
N MET A 141 4.00 3.39 -13.22
CA MET A 141 2.54 3.31 -13.20
C MET A 141 1.86 4.35 -14.10
N HIS A 142 2.63 5.04 -14.95
CA HIS A 142 2.15 6.08 -15.87
C HIS A 142 1.30 7.18 -15.21
N ILE A 143 1.63 7.57 -13.96
CA ILE A 143 0.88 8.57 -13.19
C ILE A 143 1.23 9.98 -13.67
N LYS A 144 0.25 10.65 -14.27
CA LYS A 144 0.43 12.02 -14.79
C LYS A 144 0.14 13.12 -13.76
N LYS A 145 -0.68 12.82 -12.74
CA LYS A 145 -1.02 13.78 -11.67
C LYS A 145 0.13 13.94 -10.66
N ALA A 146 0.10 15.03 -9.90
CA ALA A 146 0.92 15.17 -8.70
C ALA A 146 0.42 14.20 -7.63
N ILE A 147 1.33 13.52 -6.95
CA ILE A 147 1.06 12.67 -5.78
C ILE A 147 1.92 13.14 -4.62
N SER A 148 1.41 13.02 -3.40
CA SER A 148 2.17 13.29 -2.19
C SER A 148 3.24 12.22 -1.96
N LYS A 149 4.12 12.48 -1.01
CA LYS A 149 5.13 11.50 -0.60
C LYS A 149 4.49 10.25 0.00
N ASP A 150 3.50 10.42 0.89
CA ASP A 150 2.81 9.32 1.55
C ASP A 150 2.07 8.43 0.53
N GLU A 151 1.45 9.03 -0.50
CA GLU A 151 0.86 8.28 -1.62
C GLU A 151 1.92 7.49 -2.40
N SER A 152 3.07 8.12 -2.65
CA SER A 152 4.17 7.47 -3.37
C SER A 152 4.74 6.29 -2.60
N ASP A 153 4.95 6.42 -1.28
CA ASP A 153 5.48 5.36 -0.43
C ASP A 153 4.48 4.19 -0.35
N ALA A 154 3.18 4.47 -0.26
CA ALA A 154 2.13 3.45 -0.31
C ALA A 154 2.05 2.74 -1.68
N LEU A 155 2.13 3.48 -2.79
CA LEU A 155 2.15 2.89 -4.14
C LEU A 155 3.41 2.04 -4.38
N ALA A 156 4.57 2.48 -3.87
CA ALA A 156 5.81 1.71 -3.93
C ALA A 156 5.67 0.37 -3.20
N THR A 157 4.98 0.37 -2.06
CA THR A 157 4.68 -0.82 -1.28
C THR A 157 3.75 -1.77 -2.03
N ALA A 158 2.67 -1.25 -2.65
CA ALA A 158 1.78 -2.04 -3.51
C ALA A 158 2.52 -2.67 -4.70
N TYR A 159 3.36 -1.89 -5.39
CA TYR A 159 4.20 -2.38 -6.49
C TYR A 159 5.17 -3.47 -6.01
N THR A 160 5.76 -3.31 -4.84
CA THR A 160 6.66 -4.33 -4.28
C THR A 160 5.92 -5.65 -4.07
N ALA A 161 4.67 -5.61 -3.61
CA ALA A 161 3.84 -6.80 -3.51
C ALA A 161 3.60 -7.44 -4.88
N SER A 162 3.32 -6.64 -5.90
CA SER A 162 3.04 -7.15 -7.26
C SER A 162 4.19 -7.93 -7.88
N VAL A 163 5.43 -7.52 -7.62
CA VAL A 163 6.63 -8.18 -8.17
C VAL A 163 7.19 -9.29 -7.29
N ASN A 164 6.85 -9.33 -5.99
CA ASN A 164 7.36 -10.33 -5.05
C ASN A 164 6.39 -11.48 -4.80
N GLN A 165 5.12 -11.25 -5.00
CA GLN A 165 4.15 -12.34 -4.99
C GLN A 165 4.18 -13.00 -6.37
N GLN A 166 4.59 -14.26 -6.39
CA GLN A 166 4.10 -15.17 -7.41
C GLN A 166 2.60 -15.32 -7.13
N ILE A 167 1.80 -14.35 -7.61
CA ILE A 167 0.35 -14.50 -7.61
C ILE A 167 0.14 -15.68 -8.56
N LYS A 168 0.00 -16.87 -7.98
CA LYS A 168 -0.43 -18.04 -8.72
C LYS A 168 -1.85 -17.72 -9.16
N ILE A 169 -1.95 -17.20 -10.37
CA ILE A 169 -3.22 -17.15 -11.10
C ILE A 169 -3.55 -18.61 -11.35
N ILE A 170 -4.42 -19.17 -10.51
CA ILE A 170 -4.95 -20.53 -10.65
C ILE A 170 -6.00 -20.52 -11.75
#